data_eda570a2730a34e521c18aee0ad2ca30
#
_entry.id   eda570a2730a34e521c18aee0ad2ca30
#
_cell.length_a   1.000
_cell.length_b   1.000
_cell.length_c   1.000
_cell.angle_alpha   90.00
_cell.angle_beta   90.00
_cell.angle_gamma   90.00
#
_symmetry.space_group_name_H-M   'P 1'
#
loop_
_entity.id
_entity.type
_entity.pdbx_description
1 polymer ?
#
loop_
_entity_poly.entity_id
_entity_poly.type
_entity_poly.pdbx_seq_one_letter_code
_entity_poly.pdbx_strand_id
1 'polypeptide(L)'
;MSRLFIVGIGGTGSRVIKAFTMLLAAGVKANSPYEVVPLIIDPHSENKDLQRTERLLEKYEKVRNTLGDHEGFFSTKILRLSTIAESVQTQAGTTYRFELTDMERPFKNYIGYSSLEYPDKLMADFLFSGKSINQ
;
A
#
# COMPACT_ATOMS: atom_id res chain seq x y z
N MET A 1 7.83 -16.50 13.46
CA MET A 1 8.46 -15.91 12.26
C MET A 1 8.18 -14.41 12.26
N SER A 2 9.18 -13.63 11.96
CA SER A 2 9.05 -12.17 11.88
C SER A 2 8.26 -11.77 10.63
N ARG A 3 7.55 -10.64 10.70
CA ARG A 3 6.84 -10.06 9.55
C ARG A 3 7.42 -8.69 9.21
N LEU A 4 7.64 -8.46 7.92
CA LEU A 4 8.09 -7.19 7.37
C LEU A 4 6.94 -6.55 6.63
N PHE A 5 6.41 -5.45 7.17
CA PHE A 5 5.40 -4.63 6.51
C PHE A 5 6.09 -3.58 5.64
N ILE A 6 5.75 -3.54 4.37
CA ILE A 6 6.27 -2.54 3.42
C ILE A 6 5.11 -1.73 2.90
N VAL A 7 5.11 -0.44 3.23
CA VAL A 7 4.08 0.50 2.78
C VAL A 7 4.63 1.35 1.64
N GLY A 8 4.06 1.20 0.46
CA GLY A 8 4.37 2.02 -0.71
C GLY A 8 3.27 3.04 -0.95
N ILE A 9 3.63 4.32 -1.00
CA ILE A 9 2.69 5.42 -1.22
C ILE A 9 2.87 5.97 -2.62
N GLY A 10 1.77 6.02 -3.38
CA GLY A 10 1.72 6.53 -4.74
C GLY A 10 2.51 5.69 -5.75
N GLY A 11 2.72 6.22 -6.94
CA GLY A 11 3.41 5.54 -8.03
C GLY A 11 4.87 5.21 -7.71
N THR A 12 5.59 6.08 -7.01
CA THR A 12 6.97 5.84 -6.58
C THR A 12 7.04 4.69 -5.59
N GLY A 13 6.16 4.67 -4.58
CA GLY A 13 6.08 3.57 -3.62
C GLY A 13 5.75 2.24 -4.30
N SER A 14 4.85 2.23 -5.26
CA SER A 14 4.52 1.04 -6.07
C SER A 14 5.74 0.51 -6.82
N ARG A 15 6.53 1.38 -7.43
CA ARG A 15 7.77 0.99 -8.13
C ARG A 15 8.82 0.40 -7.20
N VAL A 16 8.95 0.93 -5.98
CA VAL A 16 9.86 0.38 -4.96
C VAL A 16 9.41 -1.02 -4.54
N ILE A 17 8.12 -1.22 -4.26
CA ILE A 17 7.59 -2.56 -3.94
C ILE A 17 7.79 -3.53 -5.10
N LYS A 18 7.61 -3.08 -6.35
CA LYS A 18 7.90 -3.89 -7.54
C LYS A 18 9.36 -4.34 -7.58
N ALA A 19 10.30 -3.41 -7.43
CA ALA A 19 11.73 -3.74 -7.42
C ALA A 19 12.09 -4.69 -6.28
N PHE A 20 11.56 -4.46 -5.10
CA PHE A 20 11.75 -5.34 -3.94
C PHE A 20 11.22 -6.76 -4.22
N THR A 21 10.03 -6.88 -4.80
CA THR A 21 9.44 -8.17 -5.19
C THR A 21 10.32 -8.92 -6.18
N MET A 22 10.95 -8.21 -7.13
CA MET A 22 11.90 -8.82 -8.07
C MET A 22 13.15 -9.34 -7.37
N LEU A 23 13.66 -8.64 -6.38
CA LEU A 23 14.78 -9.13 -5.55
C LEU A 23 14.41 -10.40 -4.77
N LEU A 24 13.21 -10.43 -4.19
CA LEU A 24 12.70 -11.63 -3.51
C LEU A 24 12.53 -12.80 -4.49
N ALA A 25 12.06 -12.55 -5.71
CA ALA A 25 11.96 -13.57 -6.75
C ALA A 25 13.35 -14.15 -7.12
N ALA A 26 14.37 -13.29 -7.14
CA ALA A 26 15.76 -13.72 -7.36
C ALA A 26 16.40 -14.46 -6.17
N GLY A 27 15.66 -14.63 -5.06
CA GLY A 27 16.15 -15.36 -3.89
C GLY A 27 16.95 -14.52 -2.91
N VAL A 28 16.93 -13.19 -3.04
CA VAL A 28 17.57 -12.30 -2.04
C VAL A 28 16.85 -12.44 -0.71
N LYS A 29 17.57 -12.72 0.33
CA LYS A 29 17.07 -12.93 1.70
C LYS A 29 17.77 -12.00 2.68
N ALA A 30 17.07 -11.63 3.75
CA ALA A 30 17.72 -11.08 4.94
C ALA A 30 18.35 -12.20 5.77
N ASN A 31 19.19 -11.83 6.73
CA ASN A 31 19.88 -12.78 7.61
C ASN A 31 18.92 -13.60 8.49
N SER A 32 17.72 -13.11 8.74
CA SER A 32 16.67 -13.81 9.50
C SER A 32 15.48 -14.13 8.60
N PRO A 33 14.84 -15.29 8.75
CA PRO A 33 13.62 -15.58 7.99
C PRO A 33 12.47 -14.62 8.37
N TYR A 34 11.78 -14.12 7.38
CA TYR A 34 10.63 -13.23 7.56
C TYR A 34 9.58 -13.46 6.46
N GLU A 35 8.34 -13.11 6.79
CA GLU A 35 7.26 -13.01 5.83
C GLU A 35 7.09 -11.53 5.43
N VAL A 36 6.79 -11.26 4.17
CA VAL A 36 6.60 -9.90 3.66
C VAL A 36 5.12 -9.59 3.49
N VAL A 37 4.71 -8.46 4.00
CA VAL A 37 3.33 -7.95 3.85
C VAL A 37 3.39 -6.62 3.11
N PRO A 38 3.28 -6.61 1.78
CA PRO A 38 3.26 -5.38 1.02
C PRO A 38 1.89 -4.71 1.11
N LEU A 39 1.89 -3.40 1.20
CA LEU A 39 0.71 -2.56 1.23
C LEU A 39 0.92 -1.35 0.34
N ILE A 40 0.05 -1.16 -0.64
CA ILE A 40 0.12 -0.03 -1.56
C ILE A 40 -1.02 0.93 -1.25
N ILE A 41 -0.68 2.19 -1.01
CA ILE A 41 -1.62 3.28 -0.77
C ILE A 41 -1.55 4.23 -1.96
N ASP A 42 -2.59 4.24 -2.78
CA ASP A 42 -2.72 5.14 -3.92
C ASP A 42 -4.19 5.47 -4.15
N PRO A 43 -4.59 6.76 -4.17
CA PRO A 43 -5.96 7.17 -4.45
C PRO A 43 -6.37 6.90 -5.90
N HIS A 44 -5.40 6.75 -6.81
CA HIS A 44 -5.64 6.59 -8.25
C HIS A 44 -5.54 5.12 -8.67
N SER A 45 -6.69 4.45 -8.76
CA SER A 45 -6.77 3.06 -9.24
C SER A 45 -6.27 2.86 -10.67
N GLU A 46 -6.32 3.91 -11.48
CA GLU A 46 -5.86 3.90 -12.88
C GLU A 46 -4.34 4.03 -13.03
N ASN A 47 -3.60 4.18 -11.93
CA ASN A 47 -2.15 4.27 -11.97
C ASN A 47 -1.53 2.98 -12.53
N LYS A 48 -0.86 3.09 -13.67
CA LYS A 48 -0.24 1.95 -14.36
C LYS A 48 0.88 1.30 -13.55
N ASP A 49 1.61 2.07 -12.78
CA ASP A 49 2.67 1.53 -11.90
C ASP A 49 2.07 0.69 -10.77
N LEU A 50 0.96 1.14 -10.20
CA LEU A 50 0.18 0.38 -9.22
C LEU A 50 -0.28 -0.96 -9.81
N GLN A 51 -0.96 -0.92 -10.96
CA GLN A 51 -1.48 -2.12 -11.61
C GLN A 51 -0.39 -3.14 -11.99
N ARG A 52 0.75 -2.64 -12.47
CA ARG A 52 1.92 -3.50 -12.79
C ARG A 52 2.48 -4.16 -11.56
N THR A 53 2.57 -3.44 -10.45
CA THR A 53 3.07 -3.96 -9.18
C THR A 53 2.12 -5.00 -8.60
N GLU A 54 0.82 -4.75 -8.59
CA GLU A 54 -0.19 -5.73 -8.14
C GLU A 54 -0.12 -7.02 -8.96
N ARG A 55 -0.06 -6.93 -10.28
CA ARG A 55 0.09 -8.11 -11.15
C ARG A 55 1.37 -8.89 -10.88
N LEU A 56 2.46 -8.20 -10.59
CA LEU A 56 3.72 -8.87 -10.24
C LEU A 56 3.61 -9.61 -8.91
N LEU A 57 3.02 -8.99 -7.89
CA LEU A 57 2.77 -9.62 -6.59
C LEU A 57 1.89 -10.86 -6.70
N GLU A 58 0.80 -10.78 -7.50
CA GLU A 58 -0.07 -11.93 -7.76
C GLU A 58 0.66 -13.08 -8.47
N LYS A 59 1.50 -12.75 -9.45
CA LYS A 59 2.33 -13.76 -10.14
C LYS A 59 3.33 -14.41 -9.19
N TYR A 60 3.99 -13.60 -8.35
CA TYR A 60 4.89 -14.10 -7.33
C TYR A 60 4.19 -15.08 -6.38
N GLU A 61 3.01 -14.69 -5.87
CA GLU A 61 2.21 -15.52 -4.98
C GLU A 61 1.86 -16.87 -5.62
N LYS A 62 1.42 -16.87 -6.88
CA LYS A 62 1.12 -18.10 -7.62
C LYS A 62 2.32 -19.01 -7.77
N VAL A 63 3.48 -18.49 -8.17
CA VAL A 63 4.71 -19.26 -8.32
C VAL A 63 5.14 -19.83 -6.96
N ARG A 64 5.15 -19.02 -5.92
CA ARG A 64 5.52 -19.42 -4.57
C ARG A 64 4.61 -20.56 -4.04
N ASN A 65 3.30 -20.43 -4.24
CA ASN A 65 2.33 -21.43 -3.80
C ASN A 65 2.49 -22.76 -4.57
N THR A 66 2.85 -22.69 -5.84
CA THR A 66 3.12 -23.90 -6.66
C THR A 66 4.39 -24.60 -6.22
N LEU A 67 5.45 -23.85 -5.92
CA LEU A 67 6.74 -24.41 -5.50
C LEU A 67 6.72 -24.94 -4.05
N GLY A 68 5.85 -24.41 -3.20
CA GLY A 68 5.82 -24.74 -1.79
C GLY A 68 7.04 -24.18 -1.01
N ASP A 69 7.31 -24.75 0.16
CA ASP A 69 8.45 -24.35 0.97
C ASP A 69 9.75 -24.92 0.39
N HIS A 70 10.66 -24.01 0.02
CA HIS A 70 11.94 -24.36 -0.60
C HIS A 70 12.95 -23.22 -0.40
N GLU A 71 14.17 -23.46 -0.74
CA GLU A 71 15.25 -22.45 -0.77
C GLU A 71 15.53 -21.97 -2.19
N GLY A 72 16.13 -20.78 -2.30
CA GLY A 72 16.52 -20.18 -3.57
C GLY A 72 15.48 -19.20 -4.10
N PHE A 73 15.20 -19.28 -5.39
CA PHE A 73 14.25 -18.38 -6.06
C PHE A 73 12.85 -18.51 -5.48
N PHE A 74 12.12 -17.39 -5.33
CA PHE A 74 10.76 -17.35 -4.80
C PHE A 74 10.59 -18.00 -3.41
N SER A 75 11.61 -18.02 -2.59
CA SER A 75 11.56 -18.69 -1.28
C SER A 75 10.84 -17.89 -0.19
N THR A 76 10.90 -16.56 -0.24
CA THR A 76 10.27 -15.70 0.76
C THR A 76 8.76 -15.67 0.54
N LYS A 77 8.00 -15.83 1.64
CA LYS A 77 6.54 -15.80 1.59
C LYS A 77 6.04 -14.37 1.59
N ILE A 78 5.16 -14.05 0.65
CA ILE A 78 4.43 -12.77 0.62
C ILE A 78 2.99 -13.03 1.06
N LEU A 79 2.50 -12.22 1.98
CA LEU A 79 1.15 -12.31 2.52
C LEU A 79 0.36 -11.04 2.19
N ARG A 80 -0.93 -11.20 1.97
CA ARG A 80 -1.86 -10.08 1.89
C ARG A 80 -2.25 -9.64 3.31
N LEU A 81 -2.46 -8.34 3.50
CA LEU A 81 -2.91 -7.82 4.79
C LEU A 81 -4.22 -8.48 5.24
N SER A 82 -5.16 -8.71 4.31
CA SER A 82 -6.42 -9.40 4.58
C SER A 82 -6.26 -10.84 5.12
N THR A 83 -5.14 -11.48 4.84
CA THR A 83 -4.85 -12.84 5.35
C THR A 83 -4.49 -12.85 6.83
N ILE A 84 -3.93 -11.76 7.34
CA ILE A 84 -3.42 -11.67 8.71
C ILE A 84 -4.26 -10.78 9.63
N ALA A 85 -5.19 -10.00 9.08
CA ALA A 85 -6.02 -9.06 9.82
C ALA A 85 -7.48 -9.16 9.34
N GLU A 86 -8.30 -9.92 10.02
CA GLU A 86 -9.73 -10.09 9.70
C GLU A 86 -10.49 -8.76 9.68
N SER A 87 -10.13 -7.83 10.56
CA SER A 87 -10.73 -6.50 10.62
C SER A 87 -10.50 -5.64 9.38
N VAL A 88 -9.55 -6.01 8.53
CA VAL A 88 -9.18 -5.29 7.30
C VAL A 88 -9.71 -5.99 6.05
N GLN A 89 -10.33 -7.17 6.17
CA GLN A 89 -10.81 -7.97 5.03
C GLN A 89 -11.77 -7.20 4.13
N THR A 90 -12.59 -6.32 4.67
CA THR A 90 -13.58 -5.54 3.91
C THR A 90 -12.95 -4.44 3.07
N GLN A 91 -11.79 -3.91 3.47
CA GLN A 91 -11.12 -2.81 2.76
C GLN A 91 -9.96 -3.28 1.89
N ALA A 92 -9.16 -4.22 2.37
CA ALA A 92 -8.02 -4.75 1.62
C ALA A 92 -8.41 -5.84 0.61
N GLY A 93 -9.60 -6.43 0.76
CA GLY A 93 -10.15 -7.43 -0.15
C GLY A 93 -9.14 -8.52 -0.52
N THR A 94 -9.11 -8.87 -1.80
CA THR A 94 -8.16 -9.81 -2.38
C THR A 94 -6.93 -9.13 -2.99
N THR A 95 -6.83 -7.82 -2.92
CA THR A 95 -5.76 -7.02 -3.52
C THR A 95 -4.66 -6.68 -2.52
N TYR A 96 -3.52 -6.20 -3.02
CA TYR A 96 -2.43 -5.65 -2.20
C TYR A 96 -2.59 -4.15 -1.94
N ARG A 97 -3.61 -3.54 -2.52
CA ARG A 97 -3.91 -2.11 -2.37
C ARG A 97 -4.81 -1.89 -1.16
N PHE A 98 -4.48 -0.87 -0.38
CA PHE A 98 -5.35 -0.34 0.64
C PHE A 98 -6.12 0.86 0.08
N GLU A 99 -7.43 0.77 0.06
CA GLU A 99 -8.29 1.86 -0.39
C GLU A 99 -8.50 2.86 0.75
N LEU A 100 -8.19 4.11 0.46
CA LEU A 100 -8.50 5.19 1.38
C LEU A 100 -9.97 5.56 1.23
N THR A 101 -10.67 5.61 2.35
CA THR A 101 -12.05 6.10 2.41
C THR A 101 -12.07 7.62 2.60
N ASP A 102 -13.20 8.25 2.30
CA ASP A 102 -13.42 9.68 2.50
C ASP A 102 -12.48 10.63 1.72
N MET A 103 -11.93 10.19 0.60
CA MET A 103 -11.03 11.00 -0.23
C MET A 103 -11.74 12.21 -0.87
N GLU A 104 -13.06 12.18 -0.97
CA GLU A 104 -13.88 13.29 -1.46
C GLU A 104 -14.09 14.39 -0.39
N ARG A 105 -13.71 14.12 0.84
CA ARG A 105 -13.85 15.09 1.92
C ARG A 105 -12.96 16.32 1.67
N PRO A 106 -13.46 17.56 1.89
CA PRO A 106 -12.66 18.77 1.73
C PRO A 106 -11.36 18.72 2.54
N PHE A 107 -10.26 19.14 1.91
CA PHE A 107 -8.93 19.11 2.54
C PHE A 107 -8.90 19.83 3.89
N LYS A 108 -9.61 20.95 4.02
CA LYS A 108 -9.70 21.71 5.27
C LYS A 108 -10.17 20.88 6.48
N ASN A 109 -10.97 19.84 6.27
CA ASN A 109 -11.44 18.97 7.35
C ASN A 109 -10.31 18.10 7.91
N TYR A 110 -9.31 17.77 7.09
CA TYR A 110 -8.14 17.00 7.53
C TYR A 110 -7.14 17.82 8.34
N ILE A 111 -7.06 19.12 8.09
CA ILE A 111 -6.18 20.02 8.85
C ILE A 111 -6.78 20.50 10.17
N GLY A 112 -7.93 19.95 10.59
CA GLY A 112 -8.60 20.33 11.83
C GLY A 112 -9.28 21.70 11.78
N TYR A 113 -9.84 22.07 10.63
CA TYR A 113 -10.48 23.37 10.42
C TYR A 113 -11.45 23.78 11.53
N SER A 114 -12.25 22.84 12.05
CA SER A 114 -13.23 23.11 13.11
C SER A 114 -12.62 23.62 14.41
N SER A 115 -11.36 23.27 14.68
CA SER A 115 -10.64 23.64 15.90
C SER A 115 -9.76 24.90 15.75
N LEU A 116 -9.70 25.47 14.54
CA LEU A 116 -8.93 26.68 14.28
C LEU A 116 -9.59 27.94 14.86
N GLU A 117 -8.77 28.90 15.28
CA GLU A 117 -9.21 30.26 15.63
C GLU A 117 -9.65 31.05 14.37
N TYR A 118 -10.38 32.13 14.56
CA TYR A 118 -10.97 32.89 13.45
C TYR A 118 -9.97 33.34 12.37
N PRO A 119 -8.82 33.93 12.68
CA PRO A 119 -7.84 34.33 11.65
C PRO A 119 -7.34 33.15 10.82
N ASP A 120 -7.10 32.02 11.47
CA ASP A 120 -6.61 30.81 10.81
C ASP A 120 -7.69 30.14 9.96
N LYS A 121 -8.94 30.18 10.40
CA LYS A 121 -10.09 29.75 9.59
C LYS A 121 -10.22 30.53 8.30
N LEU A 122 -10.10 31.85 8.38
CA LEU A 122 -10.15 32.70 7.20
C LEU A 122 -9.02 32.38 6.21
N MET A 123 -7.82 32.17 6.72
CA MET A 123 -6.67 31.77 5.91
C MET A 123 -6.90 30.39 5.27
N ALA A 124 -7.39 29.42 6.03
CA ALA A 124 -7.70 28.08 5.53
C ALA A 124 -8.79 28.11 4.46
N ASP A 125 -9.83 28.93 4.62
CA ASP A 125 -10.86 29.10 3.61
C ASP A 125 -10.32 29.71 2.33
N PHE A 126 -9.44 30.69 2.43
CA PHE A 126 -8.80 31.31 1.28
C PHE A 126 -7.91 30.35 0.52
N LEU A 127 -7.08 29.57 1.22
CA LEU A 127 -6.07 28.69 0.62
C LEU A 127 -6.65 27.35 0.12
N PHE A 128 -7.64 26.81 0.80
CA PHE A 128 -8.11 25.44 0.61
C PHE A 128 -9.59 25.30 0.25
N SER A 129 -10.26 26.41 -0.01
CA SER A 129 -11.67 26.37 -0.43
C SER A 129 -11.83 25.54 -1.70
N GLY A 130 -12.77 24.61 -1.67
CA GLY A 130 -13.09 23.76 -2.82
C GLY A 130 -12.06 22.67 -3.16
N LYS A 131 -10.97 22.56 -2.40
CA LYS A 131 -9.96 21.50 -2.62
C LYS A 131 -10.27 20.26 -1.80
N SER A 132 -10.13 19.11 -2.43
CA SER A 132 -10.12 17.80 -1.77
C SER A 132 -8.71 17.24 -1.69
N ILE A 133 -8.53 16.14 -0.97
CA ILE A 133 -7.24 15.43 -0.87
C ILE A 133 -6.73 14.96 -2.25
N ASN A 134 -7.63 14.74 -3.19
CA ASN A 134 -7.31 14.25 -4.52
C ASN A 134 -6.85 15.33 -5.51
N GLN A 135 -6.81 16.57 -5.10
CA GLN A 135 -6.47 17.70 -5.98
C GLN A 135 -5.05 18.25 -5.72
#